data_2b57741876711d4fa375507e39fd2ea6
#
_entry.id   2b57741876711d4fa375507e39fd2ea6
#
_cell.length_a   1.000
_cell.length_b   1.000
_cell.length_c   1.000
_cell.angle_alpha   90.00
_cell.angle_beta   90.00
_cell.angle_gamma   90.00
#
_symmetry.space_group_name_H-M   'P 1'
#
loop_
_entity.id
_entity.type
_entity.pdbx_description
1 polymer ?
#
loop_
_entity_poly.entity_id
_entity_poly.type
_entity_poly.pdbx_seq_one_letter_code
_entity_poly.pdbx_strand_id
1 'polypeptide(L)'
;MSSEGKYTNIEYQNFFEKNLSDTDPEIYKAINDELARQQQHIELIASENIVSNALLEAQGSVLTNKYAEGYPGKRYYNGCDHVDAVSYTHLRA
;
A
#
# COMPACT_ATOMS: atom_id res chain seq x y z
N MET A 1 -0.46 25.47 -18.65
CA MET A 1 -0.27 24.49 -17.58
C MET A 1 1.07 24.66 -16.95
N SER A 2 1.05 25.01 -15.71
CA SER A 2 2.29 25.27 -14.98
C SER A 2 3.15 24.03 -14.80
N SER A 3 2.54 22.86 -14.78
CA SER A 3 3.28 21.59 -14.62
C SER A 3 4.19 21.29 -15.81
N GLU A 4 3.83 21.76 -16.99
CA GLU A 4 4.61 21.51 -18.18
C GLU A 4 5.99 22.20 -18.13
N GLY A 5 6.10 23.30 -17.43
CA GLY A 5 7.37 23.98 -17.26
C GLY A 5 8.25 23.41 -16.17
N LYS A 6 7.72 22.50 -15.32
CA LYS A 6 8.44 21.97 -14.17
C LYS A 6 8.94 20.56 -14.35
N TYR A 7 8.16 19.71 -15.03
CA TYR A 7 8.48 18.29 -15.12
C TYR A 7 8.24 17.79 -16.52
N THR A 8 9.16 16.97 -17.01
CA THR A 8 8.97 16.20 -18.24
C THR A 8 8.16 14.95 -17.93
N ASN A 9 7.63 14.29 -18.97
CA ASN A 9 6.94 13.02 -18.81
C ASN A 9 7.86 11.95 -18.22
N ILE A 10 9.14 11.98 -18.59
CA ILE A 10 10.12 11.04 -18.07
C ILE A 10 10.34 11.24 -16.57
N GLU A 11 10.43 12.50 -16.12
CA GLU A 11 10.57 12.81 -14.70
C GLU A 11 9.37 12.35 -13.90
N TYR A 12 8.17 12.54 -14.44
CA TYR A 12 6.94 12.07 -13.81
C TYR A 12 6.92 10.55 -13.67
N GLN A 13 7.27 9.84 -14.74
CA GLN A 13 7.35 8.39 -14.72
C GLN A 13 8.36 7.90 -13.70
N ASN A 14 9.54 8.51 -13.67
CA ASN A 14 10.57 8.13 -12.70
C ASN A 14 10.10 8.31 -11.28
N PHE A 15 9.36 9.39 -11.00
CA PHE A 15 8.86 9.64 -9.66
C PHE A 15 7.85 8.58 -9.22
N PHE A 16 6.90 8.22 -10.09
CA PHE A 16 5.81 7.31 -9.74
C PHE A 16 6.14 5.84 -9.94
N GLU A 17 7.10 5.51 -10.79
CA GLU A 17 7.40 4.13 -11.15
C GLU A 17 8.66 3.57 -10.50
N LYS A 18 9.46 4.40 -9.85
CA LYS A 18 10.65 3.93 -9.16
C LYS A 18 10.30 3.00 -8.02
N ASN A 19 11.07 1.95 -7.87
CA ASN A 19 10.97 1.05 -6.74
C ASN A 19 11.57 1.68 -5.49
N LEU A 20 11.21 1.16 -4.34
CA LEU A 20 11.75 1.64 -3.07
C LEU A 20 13.27 1.52 -3.02
N SER A 21 13.83 0.45 -3.58
CA SER A 21 15.28 0.22 -3.59
C SER A 21 16.04 1.35 -4.28
N ASP A 22 15.42 1.99 -5.28
CA ASP A 22 16.03 3.10 -6.01
C ASP A 22 15.76 4.45 -5.34
N THR A 23 14.57 4.60 -4.77
CA THR A 23 14.12 5.87 -4.18
C THR A 23 14.74 6.11 -2.80
N ASP A 24 14.76 5.07 -1.98
CA ASP A 24 15.29 5.15 -0.62
C ASP A 24 15.95 3.82 -0.24
N PRO A 25 17.21 3.63 -0.63
CA PRO A 25 17.91 2.38 -0.33
C PRO A 25 18.07 2.09 1.16
N GLU A 26 18.12 3.10 2.00
CA GLU A 26 18.25 2.89 3.45
C GLU A 26 16.98 2.28 4.04
N ILE A 27 15.83 2.80 3.66
CA ILE A 27 14.54 2.23 4.08
C ILE A 27 14.37 0.82 3.51
N TYR A 28 14.71 0.64 2.25
CA TYR A 28 14.64 -0.67 1.61
C TYR A 28 15.48 -1.71 2.35
N LYS A 29 16.70 -1.33 2.73
CA LYS A 29 17.58 -2.20 3.50
C LYS A 29 16.97 -2.51 4.88
N ALA A 30 16.42 -1.51 5.55
CA ALA A 30 15.81 -1.70 6.86
C ALA A 30 14.64 -2.68 6.79
N ILE A 31 13.81 -2.61 5.75
CA ILE A 31 12.70 -3.54 5.55
C ILE A 31 13.21 -4.96 5.35
N ASN A 32 14.25 -5.14 4.53
CA ASN A 32 14.83 -6.47 4.31
C ASN A 32 15.48 -7.03 5.57
N ASP A 33 16.14 -6.17 6.35
CA ASP A 33 16.74 -6.58 7.61
C ASP A 33 15.65 -7.00 8.62
N GLU A 34 14.54 -6.27 8.64
CA GLU A 34 13.41 -6.62 9.51
C GLU A 34 12.74 -7.91 9.06
N LEU A 35 12.63 -8.15 7.76
CA LEU A 35 12.11 -9.42 7.26
C LEU A 35 12.97 -10.60 7.76
N ALA A 36 14.28 -10.47 7.64
CA ALA A 36 15.20 -11.48 8.12
C ALA A 36 15.08 -11.69 9.64
N ARG A 37 14.92 -10.60 10.40
CA ARG A 37 14.74 -10.67 11.84
C ARG A 37 13.46 -11.44 12.19
N GLN A 38 12.36 -11.14 11.52
CA GLN A 38 11.08 -11.82 11.77
C GLN A 38 11.13 -13.30 11.41
N GLN A 39 11.90 -13.67 10.40
CA GLN A 39 12.05 -15.06 10.00
C GLN A 39 12.94 -15.87 10.95
N GLN A 40 13.86 -15.22 11.64
CA GLN A 40 14.88 -15.88 12.45
C GLN A 40 14.61 -15.84 13.96
N HIS A 41 13.68 -15.01 14.41
CA HIS A 41 13.40 -14.83 15.83
C HIS A 41 11.96 -15.15 16.17
N ILE A 42 11.76 -15.72 17.34
CA ILE A 42 10.43 -16.01 17.86
C ILE A 42 9.93 -14.77 18.61
N GLU A 43 8.73 -14.31 18.22
CA GLU A 43 8.06 -13.19 18.87
C GLU A 43 7.00 -13.71 19.84
N LEU A 44 7.12 -13.29 21.09
CA LEU A 44 6.16 -13.69 22.13
C LEU A 44 5.34 -12.51 22.65
N ILE A 45 5.27 -11.44 21.87
CA ILE A 45 4.52 -10.25 22.22
C ILE A 45 3.09 -10.38 21.70
N ALA A 46 2.12 -10.43 22.61
CA ALA A 46 0.72 -10.72 22.24
C ALA A 46 0.09 -9.68 21.32
N SER A 47 0.61 -8.45 21.33
CA SER A 47 0.09 -7.38 20.47
C SER A 47 0.63 -7.41 19.05
N GLU A 48 1.60 -8.26 18.78
CA GLU A 48 2.17 -8.37 17.43
C GLU A 48 1.52 -9.51 16.66
N ASN A 49 1.39 -9.30 15.36
CA ASN A 49 0.76 -10.27 14.47
C ASN A 49 1.57 -10.38 13.18
N ILE A 50 1.80 -11.61 12.76
CA ILE A 50 2.48 -11.88 11.50
C ILE A 50 1.40 -12.06 10.43
N VAL A 51 1.36 -11.11 9.49
CA VAL A 51 0.37 -11.15 8.41
C VAL A 51 0.90 -11.92 7.21
N SER A 52 0.00 -12.41 6.38
CA SER A 52 0.36 -13.12 5.16
C SER A 52 0.96 -12.17 4.13
N ASN A 53 1.73 -12.75 3.21
CA ASN A 53 2.26 -11.98 2.08
C ASN A 53 1.14 -11.39 1.23
N ALA A 54 0.05 -12.13 1.05
CA ALA A 54 -1.11 -11.64 0.30
C ALA A 54 -1.70 -10.39 0.94
N LEU A 55 -1.78 -10.35 2.26
CA LEU A 55 -2.29 -9.18 2.97
C LEU A 55 -1.36 -7.98 2.79
N LEU A 56 -0.05 -8.19 2.83
CA LEU A 56 0.91 -7.13 2.58
C LEU A 56 0.79 -6.58 1.16
N GLU A 57 0.57 -7.44 0.17
CA GLU A 57 0.35 -7.01 -1.21
C GLU A 57 -0.91 -6.17 -1.35
N ALA A 58 -2.00 -6.58 -0.70
CA ALA A 58 -3.25 -5.83 -0.74
C ALA A 58 -3.08 -4.44 -0.11
N GLN A 59 -2.42 -4.36 1.02
CA GLN A 59 -2.22 -3.10 1.73
C GLN A 59 -1.31 -2.14 0.94
N GLY A 60 -0.30 -2.67 0.27
CA GLY A 60 0.62 -1.89 -0.55
C GLY A 60 0.14 -1.67 -1.99
N SER A 61 -1.12 -1.93 -2.27
CA SER A 61 -1.69 -1.76 -3.60
C SER A 61 -2.28 -0.36 -3.79
N VAL A 62 -2.83 -0.13 -5.00
CA VAL A 62 -3.48 1.15 -5.34
C VAL A 62 -4.71 1.44 -4.47
N LEU A 63 -5.24 0.46 -3.74
CA LEU A 63 -6.30 0.71 -2.77
C LEU A 63 -5.89 1.72 -1.72
N THR A 64 -4.60 1.83 -1.43
CA THR A 64 -4.04 2.81 -0.50
C THR A 64 -4.38 4.25 -0.89
N ASN A 65 -4.56 4.51 -2.18
CA ASN A 65 -4.85 5.84 -2.70
C ASN A 65 -6.30 6.26 -2.53
N LYS A 66 -7.21 5.31 -2.26
CA LYS A 66 -8.64 5.62 -2.29
C LYS A 66 -9.20 5.91 -0.91
N TYR A 67 -9.76 7.09 -0.78
CA TYR A 67 -10.52 7.48 0.41
C TYR A 67 -11.97 7.00 0.25
N ALA A 68 -12.44 6.18 1.17
CA ALA A 68 -13.73 5.50 1.07
C ALA A 68 -14.52 5.63 2.36
N GLU A 69 -14.92 6.86 2.69
CA GLU A 69 -15.71 7.14 3.87
C GLU A 69 -17.16 6.71 3.65
N GLY A 70 -17.75 6.04 4.63
CA GLY A 70 -19.10 5.51 4.58
C GLY A 70 -19.12 4.01 4.42
N TYR A 71 -20.30 3.46 4.19
CA TYR A 71 -20.51 2.03 4.01
C TYR A 71 -20.68 1.66 2.54
N PRO A 72 -20.45 0.39 2.16
CA PRO A 72 -20.67 -0.04 0.79
C PRO A 72 -22.06 0.35 0.29
N GLY A 73 -22.13 0.96 -0.89
CA GLY A 73 -23.36 1.46 -1.46
C GLY A 73 -23.83 2.78 -0.89
N LYS A 74 -23.20 3.27 0.17
CA LYS A 74 -23.57 4.54 0.82
C LYS A 74 -22.32 5.36 1.13
N ARG A 75 -21.49 5.55 0.12
CA ARG A 75 -20.23 6.28 0.26
C ARG A 75 -20.43 7.78 0.08
N TYR A 76 -19.61 8.54 0.78
CA TYR A 76 -19.61 10.00 0.65
C TYR A 76 -18.89 10.47 -0.62
N TYR A 77 -18.04 9.62 -1.20
CA TYR A 77 -17.23 9.95 -2.37
C TYR A 77 -17.46 8.95 -3.49
N ASN A 78 -17.27 9.41 -4.72
CA ASN A 78 -17.40 8.57 -5.92
C ASN A 78 -16.17 7.66 -6.09
N GLY A 79 -16.29 6.70 -6.99
CA GLY A 79 -15.18 5.85 -7.37
C GLY A 79 -14.89 4.70 -6.40
N CYS A 80 -15.90 4.27 -5.67
CA CYS A 80 -15.75 3.22 -4.66
C CYS A 80 -16.25 1.84 -5.12
N ASP A 81 -16.51 1.64 -6.40
CA ASP A 81 -17.08 0.40 -6.91
C ASP A 81 -16.23 -0.82 -6.52
N HIS A 82 -14.92 -0.72 -6.73
CA HIS A 82 -14.02 -1.83 -6.45
C HIS A 82 -13.71 -1.96 -4.96
N VAL A 83 -13.61 -0.83 -4.26
CA VAL A 83 -13.47 -0.84 -2.80
C VAL A 83 -14.69 -1.47 -2.17
N ASP A 84 -15.88 -1.18 -2.67
CA ASP A 84 -17.12 -1.78 -2.18
C ASP A 84 -17.12 -3.30 -2.39
N ALA A 85 -16.61 -3.77 -3.52
CA ALA A 85 -16.48 -5.21 -3.78
C ALA A 85 -15.60 -5.88 -2.74
N VAL A 86 -14.48 -5.28 -2.38
CA VAL A 86 -13.58 -5.79 -1.33
C VAL A 86 -14.29 -5.81 0.02
N SER A 87 -14.94 -4.71 0.39
CA SER A 87 -15.68 -4.61 1.65
C SER A 87 -16.78 -5.65 1.74
N TYR A 88 -17.52 -5.87 0.65
CA TYR A 88 -18.58 -6.87 0.61
C TYR A 88 -18.03 -8.27 0.85
N THR A 89 -16.95 -8.59 0.17
CA THR A 89 -16.32 -9.92 0.29
C THR A 89 -15.87 -10.19 1.72
N HIS A 90 -15.23 -9.24 2.36
CA HIS A 90 -14.69 -9.41 3.70
C HIS A 90 -15.75 -9.35 4.78
N LEU A 91 -16.74 -8.47 4.66
CA LEU A 91 -17.79 -8.34 5.67
C LEU A 91 -18.74 -9.53 5.67
N ARG A 92 -18.87 -10.24 4.55
CA ARG A 92 -19.77 -11.40 4.47
C ARG A 92 -19.07 -12.72 4.74
N ALA A 93 -17.76 -12.69 4.78
CA ALA A 93 -16.98 -13.85 5.15
C ALA A 93 -16.91 -13.97 6.66
#